data_a0b557409e189a16a35d4c28861fbdc6
#
_entry.id   a0b557409e189a16a35d4c28861fbdc6
#
_cell.length_a   1.000
_cell.length_b   1.000
_cell.length_c   1.000
_cell.angle_alpha   90.00
_cell.angle_beta   90.00
_cell.angle_gamma   90.00
#
_symmetry.space_group_name_H-M   'P 1'
#
loop_
_entity.id
_entity.type
_entity.pdbx_description
1 polymer ?
#
loop_
_entity_poly.entity_id
_entity_poly.type
_entity_poly.pdbx_seq_one_letter_code
_entity_poly.pdbx_strand_id
1 'polypeptide(L)'
;MSIIAKTLNNIFKSGGIILVDHSGQKFICGSPNKENPITIKLLKKNLNWKLLINPELAFPEAYMKRNILIENASLSEFLDLIFKNIGRTDVTLPSYVVKKFLHYWRIISNYNFPGKSKKDVQYHYDIGGKKGEKLYDIFLDKQHRQYSCAYFKDSKETLEQAQQNKLNHII
;
A
#
# COMPACT_ATOMS: atom_id res chain seq x y z
N MET A 1 7.60 -24.07 -11.52
CA MET A 1 7.88 -22.99 -10.54
C MET A 1 7.01 -21.79 -10.90
N SER A 2 6.26 -21.24 -9.95
CA SER A 2 5.39 -20.08 -10.20
C SER A 2 6.22 -18.88 -10.70
N ILE A 3 5.75 -18.17 -11.72
CA ILE A 3 6.44 -16.98 -12.27
C ILE A 3 6.70 -15.94 -11.18
N ILE A 4 5.72 -15.73 -10.28
CA ILE A 4 5.87 -14.80 -9.16
C ILE A 4 6.98 -15.25 -8.20
N ALA A 5 7.10 -16.54 -7.90
CA ALA A 5 8.16 -17.06 -7.04
C ALA A 5 9.55 -16.84 -7.67
N LYS A 6 9.67 -17.02 -9.00
CA LYS A 6 10.92 -16.72 -9.73
C LYS A 6 11.27 -15.24 -9.67
N THR A 7 10.27 -14.37 -9.86
CA THR A 7 10.47 -12.92 -9.78
C THR A 7 10.89 -12.48 -8.38
N LEU A 8 10.21 -12.98 -7.34
CA LEU A 8 10.56 -12.68 -5.95
C LEU A 8 11.96 -13.20 -5.59
N ASN A 9 12.31 -14.39 -6.02
CA ASN A 9 13.65 -14.92 -5.77
C ASN A 9 14.77 -14.04 -6.36
N ASN A 10 14.52 -13.40 -7.50
CA ASN A 10 15.48 -12.46 -8.10
C ASN A 10 15.55 -11.12 -7.36
N ILE A 11 14.48 -10.73 -6.65
CA ILE A 11 14.43 -9.49 -5.88
C ILE A 11 15.20 -9.63 -4.56
N PHE A 12 15.08 -10.79 -3.88
CA PHE A 12 15.71 -11.00 -2.58
C PHE A 12 17.22 -11.23 -2.69
N LYS A 13 17.99 -10.18 -2.40
CA LYS A 13 19.48 -10.23 -2.27
C LYS A 13 19.91 -10.50 -0.82
N SER A 14 19.06 -10.11 0.15
CA SER A 14 19.30 -10.30 1.58
C SER A 14 18.01 -10.74 2.26
N GLY A 15 18.07 -11.83 3.02
CA GLY A 15 16.89 -12.44 3.61
C GLY A 15 15.99 -13.09 2.55
N GLY A 16 14.75 -13.37 2.93
CA GLY A 16 13.81 -14.01 2.02
C GLY A 16 12.49 -14.38 2.71
N ILE A 17 11.60 -14.98 1.94
CA ILE A 17 10.28 -15.39 2.39
C ILE A 17 9.94 -16.80 1.91
N ILE A 18 8.96 -17.42 2.54
CA ILE A 18 8.24 -18.57 2.00
C ILE A 18 6.95 -18.05 1.37
N LEU A 19 6.81 -18.24 0.07
CA LEU A 19 5.56 -17.97 -0.64
C LEU A 19 4.72 -19.24 -0.72
N VAL A 20 3.48 -19.18 -0.28
CA VAL A 20 2.50 -20.25 -0.43
C VAL A 20 1.42 -19.79 -1.41
N ASP A 21 1.23 -20.51 -2.48
CA ASP A 21 0.22 -20.17 -3.47
C ASP A 21 -1.18 -20.67 -3.07
N HIS A 22 -2.18 -20.35 -3.88
CA HIS A 22 -3.58 -20.72 -3.66
C HIS A 22 -3.84 -22.24 -3.62
N SER A 23 -2.92 -23.05 -4.13
CA SER A 23 -2.98 -24.53 -4.08
C SER A 23 -2.27 -25.12 -2.87
N GLY A 24 -1.65 -24.29 -2.03
CA GLY A 24 -0.85 -24.69 -0.89
C GLY A 24 0.61 -25.04 -1.24
N GLN A 25 1.02 -24.86 -2.50
CA GLN A 25 2.40 -25.12 -2.91
C GLN A 25 3.33 -24.07 -2.35
N LYS A 26 4.41 -24.50 -1.70
CA LYS A 26 5.41 -23.64 -1.07
C LYS A 26 6.58 -23.37 -1.99
N PHE A 27 7.02 -22.13 -2.04
CA PHE A 27 8.19 -21.66 -2.78
C PHE A 27 9.10 -20.87 -1.85
N ILE A 28 10.39 -21.23 -1.83
CA ILE A 28 11.40 -20.46 -1.11
C ILE A 28 11.90 -19.35 -2.03
N CYS A 29 11.83 -18.10 -1.57
CA CYS A 29 12.27 -16.93 -2.29
C CYS A 29 13.37 -16.23 -1.48
N GLY A 30 14.59 -16.18 -2.02
CA GLY A 30 15.76 -15.71 -1.30
C GLY A 30 16.27 -16.70 -0.24
N SER A 31 16.76 -16.17 0.87
CA SER A 31 17.30 -16.92 2.02
C SER A 31 16.50 -16.59 3.28
N PRO A 32 15.31 -17.16 3.47
CA PRO A 32 14.48 -16.90 4.65
C PRO A 32 15.17 -17.40 5.93
N ASN A 33 14.77 -16.80 7.06
CA ASN A 33 15.18 -17.33 8.38
C ASN A 33 14.74 -18.78 8.53
N LYS A 34 15.64 -19.63 9.02
CA LYS A 34 15.37 -21.08 9.16
C LYS A 34 14.43 -21.40 10.31
N GLU A 35 14.50 -20.64 11.41
CA GLU A 35 13.71 -20.90 12.62
C GLU A 35 12.30 -20.30 12.51
N ASN A 36 12.22 -19.06 12.01
CA ASN A 36 10.94 -18.35 11.91
C ASN A 36 10.84 -17.60 10.57
N PRO A 37 10.58 -18.29 9.46
CA PRO A 37 10.52 -17.67 8.14
C PRO A 37 9.25 -16.85 7.96
N ILE A 38 9.39 -15.63 7.46
CA ILE A 38 8.25 -14.84 7.02
C ILE A 38 7.52 -15.61 5.91
N THR A 39 6.25 -15.87 6.10
CA THR A 39 5.45 -16.66 5.16
C THR A 39 4.32 -15.83 4.60
N ILE A 40 4.21 -15.78 3.27
CA ILE A 40 3.16 -15.07 2.54
C ILE A 40 2.26 -16.08 1.86
N LYS A 41 0.97 -16.08 2.22
CA LYS A 41 -0.03 -16.96 1.60
C LYS A 41 -0.91 -16.18 0.63
N LEU A 42 -1.00 -16.65 -0.60
CA LEU A 42 -1.88 -16.12 -1.64
C LEU A 42 -3.13 -17.01 -1.72
N LEU A 43 -4.27 -16.50 -1.28
CA LEU A 43 -5.50 -17.31 -1.20
C LEU A 43 -6.27 -17.39 -2.53
N LYS A 44 -5.90 -16.58 -3.54
CA LYS A 44 -6.60 -16.57 -4.83
C LYS A 44 -5.64 -16.75 -6.01
N LYS A 45 -6.02 -17.58 -6.97
CA LYS A 45 -5.24 -17.90 -8.17
C LYS A 45 -4.83 -16.68 -8.99
N ASN A 46 -5.72 -15.69 -9.11
CA ASN A 46 -5.49 -14.50 -9.93
C ASN A 46 -4.50 -13.50 -9.30
N LEU A 47 -4.16 -13.64 -8.01
CA LEU A 47 -3.19 -12.76 -7.34
C LEU A 47 -1.81 -12.85 -7.94
N ASN A 48 -1.39 -14.02 -8.41
CA ASN A 48 -0.09 -14.19 -9.06
C ASN A 48 0.12 -13.18 -10.20
N TRP A 49 -0.87 -13.05 -11.08
CA TRP A 49 -0.81 -12.12 -12.21
C TRP A 49 -0.99 -10.65 -11.79
N LYS A 50 -1.92 -10.38 -10.88
CA LYS A 50 -2.13 -9.01 -10.38
C LYS A 50 -0.88 -8.44 -9.73
N LEU A 51 -0.20 -9.22 -8.89
CA LEU A 51 1.04 -8.83 -8.23
C LEU A 51 2.21 -8.66 -9.20
N LEU A 52 2.23 -9.42 -10.31
CA LEU A 52 3.27 -9.25 -11.33
C LEU A 52 3.06 -7.99 -12.18
N ILE A 53 1.79 -7.65 -12.48
CA ILE A 53 1.45 -6.50 -13.34
C ILE A 53 1.51 -5.19 -12.55
N ASN A 54 0.88 -5.13 -11.38
CA ASN A 54 0.80 -3.92 -10.57
C ASN A 54 0.84 -4.26 -9.07
N PRO A 55 2.02 -4.57 -8.53
CA PRO A 55 2.16 -4.93 -7.11
C PRO A 55 1.78 -3.79 -6.17
N GLU A 56 2.03 -2.54 -6.57
CA GLU A 56 1.77 -1.35 -5.74
C GLU A 56 0.28 -1.18 -5.40
N LEU A 57 -0.61 -1.60 -6.29
CA LEU A 57 -2.06 -1.60 -6.06
C LEU A 57 -2.57 -2.97 -5.58
N ALA A 58 -2.09 -4.03 -6.21
CA ALA A 58 -2.63 -5.37 -5.98
C ALA A 58 -2.32 -5.90 -4.57
N PHE A 59 -1.14 -5.58 -4.01
CA PHE A 59 -0.76 -6.05 -2.68
C PHE A 59 -1.63 -5.43 -1.58
N PRO A 60 -1.72 -4.08 -1.44
CA PRO A 60 -2.52 -3.48 -0.38
C PRO A 60 -4.01 -3.84 -0.49
N GLU A 61 -4.57 -3.86 -1.71
CA GLU A 61 -5.96 -4.29 -1.88
C GLU A 61 -6.21 -5.74 -1.45
N ALA A 62 -5.29 -6.64 -1.82
CA ALA A 62 -5.43 -8.05 -1.48
C ALA A 62 -5.21 -8.29 0.02
N TYR A 63 -4.31 -7.54 0.65
CA TYR A 63 -4.08 -7.58 2.09
C TYR A 63 -5.31 -7.10 2.86
N MET A 64 -5.87 -5.94 2.51
CA MET A 64 -7.10 -5.41 3.13
C MET A 64 -8.30 -6.36 2.97
N LYS A 65 -8.40 -7.04 1.83
CA LYS A 65 -9.45 -8.03 1.55
C LYS A 65 -9.16 -9.41 2.17
N ARG A 66 -8.08 -9.55 2.94
CA ARG A 66 -7.59 -10.81 3.51
C ARG A 66 -7.39 -11.92 2.47
N ASN A 67 -7.03 -11.56 1.26
CA ASN A 67 -6.65 -12.51 0.19
C ASN A 67 -5.14 -12.79 0.17
N ILE A 68 -4.36 -12.00 0.92
CA ILE A 68 -2.96 -12.23 1.28
C ILE A 68 -2.88 -12.29 2.80
N LEU A 69 -2.22 -13.31 3.31
CA LEU A 69 -1.91 -13.45 4.73
C LEU A 69 -0.39 -13.40 4.91
N ILE A 70 0.04 -12.70 5.95
CA ILE A 70 1.42 -12.65 6.41
C ILE A 70 1.48 -13.44 7.71
N GLU A 71 2.36 -14.42 7.77
CA GLU A 71 2.59 -15.25 8.95
C GLU A 71 4.02 -15.10 9.41
N ASN A 72 4.23 -15.20 10.72
CA ASN A 72 5.52 -15.07 11.41
C ASN A 72 6.18 -13.70 11.25
N ALA A 73 5.42 -12.67 10.88
CA ALA A 73 5.87 -11.29 10.85
C ALA A 73 4.68 -10.33 10.86
N SER A 74 4.91 -9.12 11.31
CA SER A 74 4.01 -7.99 11.08
C SER A 74 4.08 -7.49 9.64
N LEU A 75 3.09 -6.69 9.22
CA LEU A 75 3.11 -6.03 7.92
C LEU A 75 4.34 -5.12 7.77
N SER A 76 4.73 -4.42 8.85
CA SER A 76 5.90 -3.53 8.85
C SER A 76 7.19 -4.29 8.58
N GLU A 77 7.43 -5.39 9.30
CA GLU A 77 8.62 -6.23 9.10
C GLU A 77 8.71 -6.81 7.69
N PHE A 78 7.56 -7.22 7.12
CA PHE A 78 7.52 -7.69 5.74
C PHE A 78 7.86 -6.55 4.76
N LEU A 79 7.28 -5.35 4.94
CA LEU A 79 7.55 -4.20 4.08
C LEU A 79 9.02 -3.76 4.19
N ASP A 80 9.58 -3.74 5.39
CA ASP A 80 11.00 -3.42 5.60
C ASP A 80 11.91 -4.40 4.86
N LEU A 81 11.59 -5.70 4.89
CA LEU A 81 12.31 -6.71 4.14
C LEU A 81 12.22 -6.46 2.62
N ILE A 82 11.03 -6.12 2.12
CA ILE A 82 10.81 -5.81 0.70
C ILE A 82 11.61 -4.56 0.30
N PHE A 83 11.47 -3.45 1.04
CA PHE A 83 12.15 -2.19 0.72
C PHE A 83 13.68 -2.28 0.83
N LYS A 84 14.21 -3.10 1.72
CA LYS A 84 15.63 -3.41 1.79
C LYS A 84 16.18 -4.05 0.51
N ASN A 85 15.36 -4.82 -0.19
CA ASN A 85 15.73 -5.58 -1.38
C ASN A 85 15.36 -4.88 -2.70
N ILE A 86 14.34 -4.02 -2.71
CA ILE A 86 13.98 -3.23 -3.89
C ILE A 86 14.85 -1.97 -3.90
N GLY A 87 16.02 -2.05 -4.57
CA GLY A 87 16.84 -0.87 -4.85
C GLY A 87 16.10 0.10 -5.78
N ARG A 88 16.43 1.40 -5.71
CA ARG A 88 15.85 2.44 -6.59
C ARG A 88 16.09 2.21 -8.10
N THR A 89 16.97 1.30 -8.47
CA THR A 89 17.46 1.08 -9.84
C THR A 89 17.15 -0.30 -10.42
N ASP A 90 16.66 -1.26 -9.63
CA ASP A 90 16.44 -2.64 -10.07
C ASP A 90 15.11 -2.82 -10.83
N VAL A 91 14.86 -1.96 -11.81
CA VAL A 91 13.74 -2.14 -12.74
C VAL A 91 14.19 -3.12 -13.83
N THR A 92 13.75 -4.36 -13.77
CA THR A 92 14.02 -5.34 -14.82
C THR A 92 13.43 -4.86 -16.17
N LEU A 93 14.12 -5.11 -17.28
CA LEU A 93 13.68 -4.71 -18.62
C LEU A 93 12.20 -5.01 -18.93
N PRO A 94 11.64 -6.20 -18.61
CA PRO A 94 10.22 -6.47 -18.79
C PRO A 94 9.31 -5.54 -17.98
N SER A 95 9.72 -5.21 -16.75
CA SER A 95 8.94 -4.30 -15.90
C SER A 95 9.00 -2.85 -16.39
N TYR A 96 10.08 -2.45 -17.05
CA TYR A 96 10.21 -1.12 -17.65
C TYR A 96 9.21 -0.93 -18.81
N VAL A 97 9.10 -1.89 -19.71
CA VAL A 97 8.16 -1.84 -20.85
C VAL A 97 6.71 -1.83 -20.33
N VAL A 98 6.40 -2.71 -19.37
CA VAL A 98 5.07 -2.76 -18.74
C VAL A 98 4.78 -1.46 -17.99
N LYS A 99 5.73 -0.92 -17.22
CA LYS A 99 5.57 0.37 -16.52
C LYS A 99 5.36 1.53 -17.51
N LYS A 100 6.09 1.55 -18.64
CA LYS A 100 5.93 2.56 -19.68
C LYS A 100 4.55 2.48 -20.33
N PHE A 101 4.08 1.28 -20.67
CA PHE A 101 2.74 1.06 -21.20
C PHE A 101 1.65 1.44 -20.19
N LEU A 102 1.79 1.02 -18.93
CA LEU A 102 0.87 1.39 -17.84
C LEU A 102 0.89 2.89 -17.54
N HIS A 103 2.05 3.55 -17.70
CA HIS A 103 2.16 5.00 -17.55
C HIS A 103 1.34 5.73 -18.62
N TYR A 104 1.48 5.36 -19.91
CA TYR A 104 0.66 5.93 -20.97
C TYR A 104 -0.83 5.62 -20.80
N TRP A 105 -1.16 4.37 -20.43
CA TRP A 105 -2.54 3.99 -20.14
C TRP A 105 -3.11 4.81 -18.97
N ARG A 106 -2.31 5.06 -17.93
CA ARG A 106 -2.70 5.88 -16.78
C ARG A 106 -2.92 7.35 -17.16
N ILE A 107 -2.09 7.91 -18.04
CA ILE A 107 -2.31 9.28 -18.56
C ILE A 107 -3.65 9.36 -19.27
N ILE A 108 -3.97 8.38 -20.14
CA ILE A 108 -5.24 8.34 -20.88
C ILE A 108 -6.43 8.10 -19.94
N SER A 109 -6.30 7.14 -19.00
CA SER A 109 -7.39 6.80 -18.07
C SER A 109 -7.64 7.85 -17.00
N ASN A 110 -6.61 8.63 -16.65
CA ASN A 110 -6.70 9.74 -15.70
C ASN A 110 -7.08 11.07 -16.38
N TYR A 111 -7.34 11.05 -17.68
CA TYR A 111 -7.87 12.25 -18.33
C TYR A 111 -9.22 12.61 -17.73
N ASN A 112 -9.24 13.74 -17.02
CA ASN A 112 -10.38 14.18 -16.24
C ASN A 112 -11.37 14.91 -17.16
N PHE A 113 -12.36 14.18 -17.69
CA PHE A 113 -13.52 14.83 -18.31
C PHE A 113 -14.30 15.60 -17.23
N PRO A 114 -14.85 16.79 -17.54
CA PRO A 114 -15.55 17.64 -16.57
C PRO A 114 -16.66 16.90 -15.78
N GLY A 115 -17.39 15.99 -16.44
CA GLY A 115 -18.43 15.18 -15.79
C GLY A 115 -17.91 14.12 -14.83
N LYS A 116 -16.70 13.58 -15.09
CA LYS A 116 -16.04 12.62 -14.19
C LYS A 116 -15.43 13.33 -12.99
N SER A 117 -14.78 14.47 -13.22
CA SER A 117 -14.17 15.28 -12.18
C SER A 117 -15.16 15.64 -11.06
N LYS A 118 -16.38 16.05 -11.43
CA LYS A 118 -17.43 16.38 -10.46
C LYS A 118 -17.81 15.17 -9.59
N LYS A 119 -17.94 13.96 -10.20
CA LYS A 119 -18.22 12.72 -9.47
C LYS A 119 -17.06 12.30 -8.57
N ASP A 120 -15.82 12.44 -9.05
CA ASP A 120 -14.62 12.05 -8.29
C ASP A 120 -14.42 12.97 -7.08
N VAL A 121 -14.66 14.29 -7.23
CA VAL A 121 -14.65 15.25 -6.13
C VAL A 121 -15.76 14.92 -5.13
N GLN A 122 -16.99 14.70 -5.60
CA GLN A 122 -18.09 14.30 -4.74
C GLN A 122 -17.76 13.01 -4.00
N TYR A 123 -17.25 11.98 -4.69
CA TYR A 123 -16.84 10.73 -4.07
C TYR A 123 -15.75 10.93 -3.01
N HIS A 124 -14.77 11.81 -3.25
CA HIS A 124 -13.72 12.13 -2.28
C HIS A 124 -14.29 12.74 -0.99
N TYR A 125 -15.25 13.67 -1.12
CA TYR A 125 -15.89 14.28 0.05
C TYR A 125 -16.98 13.40 0.67
N ASP A 126 -17.62 12.52 -0.12
CA ASP A 126 -18.63 11.56 0.34
C ASP A 126 -18.03 10.26 0.92
N ILE A 127 -16.69 10.08 0.89
CA ILE A 127 -16.00 8.97 1.61
C ILE A 127 -16.37 9.03 3.11
N GLY A 128 -16.77 10.21 3.59
CA GLY A 128 -17.40 10.44 4.88
C GLY A 128 -18.88 10.13 4.98
N GLY A 129 -19.66 9.89 3.92
CA GLY A 129 -21.13 9.73 3.96
C GLY A 129 -21.66 9.01 5.20
N LYS A 130 -22.93 8.76 5.39
CA LYS A 130 -23.56 8.25 6.64
C LYS A 130 -22.77 7.16 7.42
N LYS A 131 -21.79 6.50 6.74
CA LYS A 131 -20.81 5.58 7.36
C LYS A 131 -19.40 6.17 7.51
N GLY A 132 -19.07 7.26 6.87
CA GLY A 132 -17.72 7.81 6.80
C GLY A 132 -17.51 9.01 7.72
N GLU A 133 -18.56 9.57 8.31
CA GLU A 133 -18.42 10.45 9.48
C GLU A 133 -17.52 9.81 10.53
N LYS A 134 -17.65 8.48 10.71
CA LYS A 134 -16.78 7.71 11.61
C LYS A 134 -15.32 7.64 11.19
N LEU A 135 -14.98 7.72 9.90
CA LEU A 135 -13.59 7.70 9.45
C LEU A 135 -12.88 9.01 9.83
N TYR A 136 -13.51 10.14 9.58
CA TYR A 136 -12.96 11.45 9.93
C TYR A 136 -12.88 11.66 11.43
N ASP A 137 -13.81 11.11 12.20
CA ASP A 137 -13.81 11.16 13.68
C ASP A 137 -12.63 10.41 14.31
N ILE A 138 -11.98 9.50 13.57
CA ILE A 138 -10.83 8.72 14.07
C ILE A 138 -9.56 9.58 14.13
N PHE A 139 -9.37 10.52 13.20
CA PHE A 139 -8.10 11.23 13.05
C PHE A 139 -8.20 12.75 12.99
N LEU A 140 -9.39 13.34 12.82
CA LEU A 140 -9.56 14.80 12.90
C LEU A 140 -9.77 15.25 14.34
N ASP A 141 -9.38 16.48 14.62
CA ASP A 141 -9.70 17.14 15.88
C ASP A 141 -11.22 17.24 16.04
N LYS A 142 -11.67 17.06 17.28
CA LYS A 142 -13.11 17.02 17.60
C LYS A 142 -13.78 18.39 17.53
N GLN A 143 -13.00 19.45 17.77
CA GLN A 143 -13.53 20.80 17.92
C GLN A 143 -13.77 21.47 16.57
N HIS A 144 -12.78 21.44 15.68
CA HIS A 144 -12.81 22.15 14.41
C HIS A 144 -12.87 21.23 13.19
N ARG A 145 -12.63 19.93 13.37
CA ARG A 145 -12.63 18.89 12.32
C ARG A 145 -11.81 19.28 11.09
N GLN A 146 -10.61 19.85 11.34
CA GLN A 146 -9.78 20.37 10.27
C GLN A 146 -9.01 19.26 9.54
N TYR A 147 -9.27 19.13 8.26
CA TYR A 147 -8.54 18.20 7.38
C TYR A 147 -7.31 18.88 6.77
N SER A 148 -6.41 19.32 7.66
CA SER A 148 -5.15 19.99 7.31
C SER A 148 -4.15 19.83 8.43
N CYS A 149 -2.84 20.00 8.14
CA CYS A 149 -1.78 19.87 9.14
C CYS A 149 -2.02 20.81 10.32
N ALA A 150 -1.77 20.31 11.52
CA ALA A 150 -1.83 21.10 12.76
C ALA A 150 -0.48 21.78 13.01
N TYR A 151 -0.47 22.85 13.83
CA TYR A 151 0.73 23.57 14.23
C TYR A 151 1.04 23.29 15.70
N PHE A 152 1.93 22.33 15.93
CA PHE A 152 2.42 21.97 17.25
C PHE A 152 3.52 22.95 17.67
N LYS A 153 3.32 23.65 18.79
CA LYS A 153 4.36 24.48 19.43
C LYS A 153 5.23 23.65 20.37
N ASP A 154 4.64 22.60 20.93
CA ASP A 154 5.31 21.65 21.82
C ASP A 154 4.88 20.22 21.48
N SER A 155 5.80 19.26 21.64
CA SER A 155 5.56 17.84 21.35
C SER A 155 4.53 17.17 22.28
N LYS A 156 4.17 17.83 23.39
CA LYS A 156 3.18 17.34 24.37
C LYS A 156 1.78 17.85 24.11
N GLU A 157 1.60 18.76 23.16
CA GLU A 157 0.28 19.29 22.82
C GLU A 157 -0.63 18.24 22.23
N THR A 158 -1.93 18.34 22.52
CA THR A 158 -2.96 17.54 21.87
C THR A 158 -3.22 18.05 20.44
N LEU A 159 -3.86 17.23 19.62
CA LEU A 159 -4.24 17.62 18.27
C LEU A 159 -5.16 18.86 18.29
N GLU A 160 -6.09 18.92 19.23
CA GLU A 160 -7.01 20.07 19.41
C GLU A 160 -6.24 21.37 19.67
N GLN A 161 -5.26 21.33 20.59
CA GLN A 161 -4.41 22.48 20.90
C GLN A 161 -3.60 22.93 19.69
N ALA A 162 -3.03 21.97 18.97
CA ALA A 162 -2.22 22.28 17.78
C ALA A 162 -3.06 22.82 16.62
N GLN A 163 -4.30 22.36 16.44
CA GLN A 163 -5.23 22.93 15.46
C GLN A 163 -5.66 24.35 15.87
N GLN A 164 -5.91 24.60 17.14
CA GLN A 164 -6.19 25.95 17.65
C GLN A 164 -4.98 26.88 17.48
N ASN A 165 -3.76 26.40 17.75
CA ASN A 165 -2.53 27.16 17.51
C ASN A 165 -2.38 27.55 16.04
N LYS A 166 -2.72 26.65 15.12
CA LYS A 166 -2.71 26.95 13.68
C LYS A 166 -3.70 28.08 13.34
N LEU A 167 -4.94 28.00 13.85
CA LEU A 167 -5.93 29.07 13.63
C LEU A 167 -5.43 30.42 14.16
N ASN A 168 -4.89 30.44 15.36
CA ASN A 168 -4.34 31.66 15.98
C ASN A 168 -3.08 32.17 15.26
N HIS A 169 -2.41 31.34 14.47
CA HIS A 169 -1.23 31.75 13.69
C HIS A 169 -1.60 32.35 12.33
N ILE A 170 -2.78 32.00 11.79
CA ILE A 170 -3.26 32.49 10.49
C ILE A 170 -4.02 33.84 10.64
N ILE A 171 -4.63 34.07 11.78
CA ILE A 171 -5.36 35.31 12.10
C ILE A 171 -4.39 36.37 12.61
#